data_41ea12c6d6edbc0c9b572f85ab1874c5
#
_entry.id   41ea12c6d6edbc0c9b572f85ab1874c5
#
_cell.length_a   1.000
_cell.length_b   1.000
_cell.length_c   1.000
_cell.angle_alpha   90.00
_cell.angle_beta   90.00
_cell.angle_gamma   90.00
#
_symmetry.space_group_name_H-M   'P 1'
#
loop_
_entity.id
_entity.type
_entity.pdbx_description
1 polymer ?
#
loop_
_entity_poly.entity_id
_entity_poly.type
_entity_poly.pdbx_seq_one_letter_code
_entity_poly.pdbx_strand_id
1 'polypeptide(L)'
;MDTIIQLLRRYAPIITVAALMLLVVVVGLFCYKIAYTKTLQEPVILNQAVVKNPQKLADTLKITPKAAEAVVSYKENTEPVATYYTKAPTLHDAAVITKNAIQDKSPNIPKEAIEKSDRTAVVENTDEQKIDVYKINLNKTHRIMGGVTVLETGKVYETVGYQVGDFQGLAHFDGKHFKGASALYTFAKW
;
A
#
# COMPACT_ATOMS: atom_id res chain seq x y z
N MET A 1 3.80 26.01 -47.15
CA MET A 1 2.86 25.46 -46.14
C MET A 1 2.78 23.94 -46.21
N ASP A 2 2.87 23.35 -47.39
CA ASP A 2 2.76 21.88 -47.62
C ASP A 2 3.89 21.03 -47.01
N THR A 3 5.09 21.57 -46.97
CA THR A 3 6.26 20.84 -46.40
C THR A 3 6.13 20.60 -44.90
N ILE A 4 5.55 21.54 -44.15
CA ILE A 4 5.33 21.43 -42.69
C ILE A 4 4.23 20.39 -42.42
N ILE A 5 3.17 20.40 -43.23
CA ILE A 5 2.06 19.44 -43.11
C ILE A 5 2.51 18.03 -43.43
N GLN A 6 3.38 17.84 -44.42
CA GLN A 6 3.98 16.52 -44.73
C GLN A 6 4.90 16.04 -43.64
N LEU A 7 5.73 16.89 -43.04
CA LEU A 7 6.57 16.57 -41.89
C LEU A 7 5.72 16.17 -40.67
N LEU A 8 4.69 16.91 -40.34
CA LEU A 8 3.76 16.60 -39.26
C LEU A 8 3.06 15.24 -39.48
N ARG A 9 2.62 14.95 -40.72
CA ARG A 9 2.04 13.63 -41.04
C ARG A 9 3.01 12.47 -40.88
N ARG A 10 4.27 12.67 -41.24
CA ARG A 10 5.32 11.64 -41.14
C ARG A 10 5.67 11.32 -39.71
N TYR A 11 5.70 12.32 -38.82
CA TYR A 11 6.06 12.16 -37.42
C TYR A 11 4.85 12.01 -36.48
N ALA A 12 3.61 12.17 -36.99
CA ALA A 12 2.39 12.03 -36.21
C ALA A 12 2.36 10.71 -35.38
N PRO A 13 2.66 9.52 -35.95
CA PRO A 13 2.63 8.29 -35.15
C PRO A 13 3.67 8.29 -34.02
N ILE A 14 4.86 8.83 -34.25
CA ILE A 14 5.93 8.92 -33.25
C ILE A 14 5.54 9.90 -32.14
N ILE A 15 4.99 11.05 -32.51
CA ILE A 15 4.52 12.06 -31.56
C ILE A 15 3.36 11.51 -30.72
N THR A 16 2.45 10.75 -31.34
CA THR A 16 1.32 10.14 -30.63
C THR A 16 1.81 9.09 -29.62
N VAL A 17 2.76 8.25 -29.98
CA VAL A 17 3.36 7.24 -29.07
C VAL A 17 4.10 7.94 -27.93
N ALA A 18 4.89 8.97 -28.23
CA ALA A 18 5.62 9.73 -27.22
C ALA A 18 4.66 10.44 -26.24
N ALA A 19 3.57 11.03 -26.74
CA ALA A 19 2.54 11.66 -25.92
C ALA A 19 1.80 10.64 -25.04
N LEU A 20 1.50 9.45 -25.57
CA LEU A 20 0.90 8.34 -24.80
C LEU A 20 1.83 7.84 -23.70
N MET A 21 3.12 7.66 -24.00
CA MET A 21 4.12 7.29 -23.00
C MET A 21 4.23 8.35 -21.89
N LEU A 22 4.28 9.62 -22.26
CA LEU A 22 4.31 10.72 -21.29
C LEU A 22 3.06 10.70 -20.39
N LEU A 23 1.88 10.51 -20.97
CA LEU A 23 0.63 10.40 -20.23
C LEU A 23 0.66 9.25 -19.23
N VAL A 24 1.14 8.07 -19.61
CA VAL A 24 1.27 6.91 -18.73
C VAL A 24 2.22 7.21 -17.56
N VAL A 25 3.35 7.87 -17.83
CA VAL A 25 4.30 8.28 -16.79
C VAL A 25 3.65 9.30 -15.84
N VAL A 26 2.97 10.31 -16.37
CA VAL A 26 2.29 11.33 -15.53
C VAL A 26 1.20 10.71 -14.67
N VAL A 27 0.36 9.84 -15.25
CA VAL A 27 -0.69 9.12 -14.52
C VAL A 27 -0.07 8.20 -13.47
N GLY A 28 1.01 7.48 -13.82
CA GLY A 28 1.74 6.63 -12.90
C GLY A 28 2.31 7.41 -11.71
N LEU A 29 2.94 8.55 -11.95
CA LEU A 29 3.46 9.44 -10.91
C LEU A 29 2.33 10.04 -10.04
N PHE A 30 1.21 10.38 -10.65
CA PHE A 30 0.05 10.90 -9.94
C PHE A 30 -0.59 9.82 -9.05
N CYS A 31 -0.79 8.62 -9.57
CA CYS A 31 -1.26 7.46 -8.79
C CYS A 31 -0.28 7.11 -7.68
N TYR A 32 1.03 7.14 -7.96
CA TYR A 32 2.07 6.92 -6.95
C TYR A 32 2.00 7.97 -5.84
N LYS A 33 1.87 9.25 -6.19
CA LYS A 33 1.75 10.34 -5.21
C LYS A 33 0.50 10.19 -4.33
N ILE A 34 -0.66 9.85 -4.92
CA ILE A 34 -1.90 9.61 -4.18
C ILE A 34 -1.76 8.39 -3.27
N ALA A 35 -1.20 7.29 -3.77
CA ALA A 35 -0.95 6.10 -2.96
C ALA A 35 0.06 6.39 -1.84
N TYR A 36 1.07 7.20 -2.11
CA TYR A 36 2.07 7.59 -1.11
C TYR A 36 1.49 8.48 -0.02
N THR A 37 0.65 9.46 -0.36
CA THR A 37 0.02 10.35 0.63
C THR A 37 -1.08 9.66 1.45
N LYS A 38 -1.83 8.73 0.84
CA LYS A 38 -2.86 7.95 1.58
C LYS A 38 -2.30 6.98 2.61
N THR A 39 -1.01 6.63 2.54
CA THR A 39 -0.40 5.62 3.41
C THR A 39 0.25 6.17 4.69
N LEU A 40 0.23 7.47 4.90
CA LEU A 40 0.55 8.07 6.20
C LEU A 40 -0.75 8.16 7.01
N GLN A 41 -1.28 7.02 7.45
CA GLN A 41 -2.39 7.04 8.38
C GLN A 41 -1.88 7.40 9.77
N GLU A 42 -2.65 8.23 10.45
CA GLU A 42 -2.36 8.60 11.84
C GLU A 42 -2.24 7.34 12.70
N PRO A 43 -1.29 7.29 13.63
CA PRO A 43 -1.21 6.21 14.61
C PRO A 43 -2.51 6.12 15.40
N VAL A 44 -3.03 4.92 15.57
CA VAL A 44 -4.29 4.65 16.29
C VAL A 44 -3.96 4.17 17.69
N ILE A 45 -4.58 4.81 18.70
CA ILE A 45 -4.47 4.35 20.09
C ILE A 45 -5.47 3.22 20.30
N LEU A 46 -4.97 2.10 20.82
CA LEU A 46 -5.76 0.91 21.10
C LEU A 46 -5.58 0.50 22.57
N ASN A 47 -6.66 0.24 23.27
CA ASN A 47 -6.56 -0.42 24.55
C ASN A 47 -6.44 -1.94 24.38
N GLN A 48 -5.92 -2.62 25.38
CA GLN A 48 -5.65 -4.04 25.34
C GLN A 48 -6.93 -4.88 25.10
N ALA A 49 -8.08 -4.45 25.58
CA ALA A 49 -9.34 -5.16 25.38
C ALA A 49 -9.81 -5.11 23.91
N VAL A 50 -9.52 -4.01 23.21
CA VAL A 50 -9.80 -3.89 21.77
C VAL A 50 -8.87 -4.80 20.97
N VAL A 51 -7.60 -4.84 21.33
CA VAL A 51 -6.60 -5.65 20.62
C VAL A 51 -6.83 -7.16 20.77
N LYS A 52 -7.37 -7.61 21.91
CA LYS A 52 -7.74 -9.02 22.15
C LYS A 52 -9.04 -9.44 21.43
N ASN A 53 -9.81 -8.52 20.86
CA ASN A 53 -11.08 -8.80 20.20
C ASN A 53 -11.02 -8.46 18.69
N PRO A 54 -10.96 -9.47 17.78
CA PRO A 54 -10.82 -9.24 16.35
C PRO A 54 -11.93 -8.34 15.76
N GLN A 55 -13.18 -8.48 16.23
CA GLN A 55 -14.29 -7.69 15.72
C GLN A 55 -14.13 -6.20 16.06
N LYS A 56 -13.86 -5.88 17.34
CA LYS A 56 -13.62 -4.51 17.78
C LYS A 56 -12.38 -3.91 17.10
N LEU A 57 -11.36 -4.74 16.88
CA LEU A 57 -10.13 -4.33 16.20
C LEU A 57 -10.41 -4.02 14.72
N ALA A 58 -11.23 -4.84 14.04
CA ALA A 58 -11.65 -4.60 12.67
C ALA A 58 -12.34 -3.25 12.51
N ASP A 59 -13.30 -2.97 13.38
CA ASP A 59 -14.07 -1.71 13.37
C ASP A 59 -13.18 -0.50 13.66
N THR A 60 -12.28 -0.61 14.64
CA THR A 60 -11.38 0.49 15.04
C THR A 60 -10.33 0.80 13.98
N LEU A 61 -9.73 -0.22 13.37
CA LEU A 61 -8.72 -0.06 12.32
C LEU A 61 -9.32 0.10 10.92
N LYS A 62 -10.64 -0.05 10.77
CA LYS A 62 -11.36 -0.04 9.48
C LYS A 62 -10.76 -1.06 8.50
N ILE A 63 -10.61 -2.28 8.95
CA ILE A 63 -10.10 -3.42 8.19
C ILE A 63 -11.13 -4.55 8.20
N THR A 64 -10.92 -5.57 7.36
CA THR A 64 -11.80 -6.75 7.36
C THR A 64 -11.61 -7.59 8.63
N PRO A 65 -12.64 -8.30 9.11
CA PRO A 65 -12.51 -9.20 10.27
C PRO A 65 -11.39 -10.22 10.11
N LYS A 66 -11.23 -10.81 8.93
CA LYS A 66 -10.13 -11.74 8.62
C LYS A 66 -8.74 -11.08 8.74
N ALA A 67 -8.62 -9.82 8.34
CA ALA A 67 -7.36 -9.06 8.52
C ALA A 67 -7.12 -8.74 10.01
N ALA A 68 -8.18 -8.48 10.78
CA ALA A 68 -8.06 -8.25 12.22
C ALA A 68 -7.64 -9.52 12.98
N GLU A 69 -8.17 -10.68 12.63
CA GLU A 69 -7.71 -11.98 13.17
C GLU A 69 -6.21 -12.19 12.92
N ALA A 70 -5.75 -11.92 11.70
CA ALA A 70 -4.32 -11.99 11.36
C ALA A 70 -3.48 -10.99 12.18
N VAL A 71 -3.99 -9.78 12.46
CA VAL A 71 -3.31 -8.78 13.30
C VAL A 71 -3.22 -9.24 14.76
N VAL A 72 -4.28 -9.83 15.31
CA VAL A 72 -4.27 -10.39 16.67
C VAL A 72 -3.23 -11.48 16.77
N SER A 73 -3.26 -12.46 15.86
CA SER A 73 -2.29 -13.55 15.79
C SER A 73 -0.85 -13.04 15.59
N TYR A 74 -0.65 -12.04 14.74
CA TYR A 74 0.66 -11.42 14.56
C TYR A 74 1.17 -10.78 15.85
N LYS A 75 0.32 -10.02 16.57
CA LYS A 75 0.69 -9.39 17.84
C LYS A 75 1.06 -10.42 18.92
N GLU A 76 0.34 -11.54 19.00
CA GLU A 76 0.62 -12.60 19.96
C GLU A 76 1.98 -13.27 19.72
N ASN A 77 2.45 -13.26 18.47
CA ASN A 77 3.68 -13.93 18.04
C ASN A 77 4.83 -12.97 17.70
N THR A 78 4.63 -11.65 17.88
CA THR A 78 5.61 -10.64 17.46
C THR A 78 5.82 -9.61 18.56
N GLU A 79 7.07 -9.28 18.84
CA GLU A 79 7.41 -8.21 19.77
C GLU A 79 7.04 -6.84 19.19
N PRO A 80 6.69 -5.85 20.06
CA PRO A 80 6.47 -4.48 19.62
C PRO A 80 7.76 -3.89 19.04
N VAL A 81 7.65 -3.06 18.01
CA VAL A 81 8.82 -2.37 17.42
C VAL A 81 9.42 -1.32 18.34
N ALA A 82 8.65 -0.86 19.33
CA ALA A 82 9.11 0.01 20.40
C ALA A 82 8.21 -0.12 21.62
N THR A 83 8.79 0.01 22.80
CA THR A 83 8.09 0.03 24.09
C THR A 83 8.50 1.28 24.86
N TYR A 84 7.52 1.99 25.42
CA TYR A 84 7.73 3.22 26.16
C TYR A 84 7.15 3.14 27.56
N TYR A 85 7.95 3.57 28.52
CA TYR A 85 7.57 3.84 29.90
C TYR A 85 7.55 5.37 30.08
N THR A 86 6.45 5.99 29.72
CA THR A 86 6.32 7.44 29.75
C THR A 86 5.82 7.91 31.12
N LYS A 87 6.46 8.91 31.71
CA LYS A 87 5.95 9.59 32.90
C LYS A 87 4.75 10.47 32.48
N ALA A 88 3.55 9.94 32.65
CA ALA A 88 2.29 10.62 32.38
C ALA A 88 1.28 10.31 33.51
N PRO A 89 0.30 11.16 33.75
CA PRO A 89 -0.72 10.94 34.79
C PRO A 89 -1.50 9.64 34.59
N THR A 90 -1.79 9.31 33.35
CA THR A 90 -2.51 8.07 32.97
C THR A 90 -1.81 7.36 31.83
N LEU A 91 -2.11 6.05 31.68
CA LEU A 91 -1.61 5.27 30.55
C LEU A 91 -2.12 5.81 29.21
N HIS A 92 -3.33 6.34 29.20
CA HIS A 92 -3.91 7.01 28.03
C HIS A 92 -3.11 8.26 27.62
N ASP A 93 -2.76 9.11 28.59
CA ASP A 93 -1.93 10.30 28.32
C ASP A 93 -0.56 9.89 27.75
N ALA A 94 0.03 8.83 28.28
CA ALA A 94 1.28 8.26 27.75
C ALA A 94 1.10 7.80 26.29
N ALA A 95 -0.03 7.17 25.94
CA ALA A 95 -0.33 6.75 24.57
C ALA A 95 -0.51 7.94 23.64
N VAL A 96 -1.19 9.01 24.09
CA VAL A 96 -1.36 10.27 23.32
C VAL A 96 -0.01 10.93 23.07
N ILE A 97 0.86 11.04 24.08
CA ILE A 97 2.21 11.60 23.94
C ILE A 97 3.00 10.78 22.92
N THR A 98 2.98 9.46 23.02
CA THR A 98 3.68 8.56 22.09
C THR A 98 3.14 8.69 20.67
N LYS A 99 1.80 8.74 20.49
CA LYS A 99 1.16 8.97 19.19
C LYS A 99 1.66 10.26 18.55
N ASN A 100 1.61 11.38 19.28
CA ASN A 100 2.03 12.69 18.79
C ASN A 100 3.52 12.68 18.43
N ALA A 101 4.37 12.10 19.26
CA ALA A 101 5.81 12.00 19.00
C ALA A 101 6.11 11.19 17.72
N ILE A 102 5.32 10.15 17.41
CA ILE A 102 5.43 9.39 16.15
C ILE A 102 4.97 10.25 14.96
N GLN A 103 3.87 10.99 15.10
CA GLN A 103 3.34 11.87 14.03
C GLN A 103 4.34 12.99 13.70
N ASP A 104 4.92 13.62 14.73
CA ASP A 104 5.89 14.71 14.61
C ASP A 104 7.29 14.22 14.26
N LYS A 105 7.48 12.89 14.11
CA LYS A 105 8.78 12.26 13.84
C LYS A 105 9.85 12.73 14.82
N SER A 106 9.50 12.78 16.09
CA SER A 106 10.42 13.22 17.15
C SER A 106 11.74 12.46 17.12
N PRO A 107 12.88 13.12 17.28
CA PRO A 107 14.20 12.46 17.28
C PRO A 107 14.38 11.44 18.42
N ASN A 108 13.53 11.50 19.45
CA ASN A 108 13.55 10.57 20.59
C ASN A 108 12.79 9.27 20.30
N ILE A 109 12.14 9.14 19.15
CA ILE A 109 11.42 7.95 18.72
C ILE A 109 12.32 7.10 17.82
N PRO A 110 12.43 5.77 18.04
CA PRO A 110 13.15 4.87 17.16
C PRO A 110 12.66 4.97 15.72
N LYS A 111 13.58 4.83 14.77
CA LYS A 111 13.26 4.90 13.32
C LYS A 111 12.20 3.88 12.93
N GLU A 112 12.24 2.71 13.51
CA GLU A 112 11.31 1.60 13.29
C GLU A 112 9.86 2.00 13.61
N ALA A 113 9.66 2.83 14.65
CA ALA A 113 8.33 3.34 15.02
C ALA A 113 7.84 4.46 14.10
N ILE A 114 8.75 5.17 13.39
CA ILE A 114 8.43 6.26 12.46
C ILE A 114 8.29 5.73 11.03
N GLU A 115 8.89 4.59 10.70
CA GLU A 115 8.85 3.99 9.38
C GLU A 115 7.42 3.81 8.87
N LYS A 116 7.28 3.81 7.53
CA LYS A 116 6.00 3.68 6.88
C LYS A 116 5.43 2.27 7.09
N SER A 117 4.16 2.21 7.45
CA SER A 117 3.38 0.97 7.53
C SER A 117 1.94 1.24 7.09
N ASP A 118 1.16 0.19 6.82
CA ASP A 118 -0.26 0.36 6.48
C ASP A 118 -1.06 0.89 7.67
N ARG A 119 -0.68 0.48 8.89
CA ARG A 119 -1.24 0.99 10.15
C ARG A 119 -0.14 1.04 11.20
N THR A 120 -0.19 2.05 12.06
CA THR A 120 0.60 2.11 13.29
C THR A 120 -0.35 2.05 14.46
N ALA A 121 -0.20 1.07 15.33
CA ALA A 121 -0.99 0.90 16.53
C ALA A 121 -0.14 1.25 17.77
N VAL A 122 -0.67 2.16 18.58
CA VAL A 122 -0.14 2.52 19.90
C VAL A 122 -1.03 1.84 20.93
N VAL A 123 -0.53 0.81 21.58
CA VAL A 123 -1.30 -0.07 22.46
C VAL A 123 -1.02 0.24 23.91
N GLU A 124 -2.08 0.53 24.66
CA GLU A 124 -2.04 0.67 26.12
C GLU A 124 -1.97 -0.73 26.74
N ASN A 125 -0.80 -1.11 27.19
CA ASN A 125 -0.60 -2.37 27.91
C ASN A 125 -0.84 -2.14 29.42
N THR A 126 -2.05 -2.46 29.86
CA THR A 126 -2.48 -2.26 31.24
C THR A 126 -1.83 -3.23 32.21
N ASP A 127 -1.43 -4.42 31.75
CA ASP A 127 -0.84 -5.45 32.59
C ASP A 127 0.59 -5.08 33.00
N GLU A 128 1.34 -4.47 32.09
CA GLU A 128 2.74 -4.09 32.32
C GLU A 128 2.94 -2.57 32.46
N GLN A 129 1.85 -1.79 32.48
CA GLN A 129 1.86 -0.33 32.61
C GLN A 129 2.83 0.36 31.63
N LYS A 130 2.77 -0.06 30.35
CA LYS A 130 3.64 0.44 29.28
C LYS A 130 2.86 0.71 28.00
N ILE A 131 3.48 1.45 27.11
CA ILE A 131 2.96 1.70 25.75
C ILE A 131 3.76 0.89 24.75
N ASP A 132 3.09 0.01 24.03
CA ASP A 132 3.68 -0.80 22.96
C ASP A 132 3.28 -0.25 21.59
N VAL A 133 4.26 -0.14 20.69
CA VAL A 133 4.05 0.34 19.32
C VAL A 133 4.20 -0.84 18.36
N TYR A 134 3.18 -1.05 17.54
CA TYR A 134 3.18 -2.10 16.51
C TYR A 134 3.04 -1.48 15.12
N LYS A 135 3.81 -1.99 14.17
CA LYS A 135 3.68 -1.71 12.74
C LYS A 135 2.93 -2.84 12.07
N ILE A 136 1.78 -2.51 11.52
CA ILE A 136 0.89 -3.48 10.88
C ILE A 136 0.94 -3.27 9.37
N ASN A 137 1.43 -4.26 8.64
CA ASN A 137 1.40 -4.30 7.20
C ASN A 137 0.30 -5.26 6.75
N LEU A 138 -0.76 -4.69 6.17
CA LEU A 138 -1.89 -5.45 5.69
C LEU A 138 -1.54 -6.16 4.38
N ASN A 139 -1.91 -7.41 4.28
CA ASN A 139 -1.74 -8.15 3.03
C ASN A 139 -2.69 -7.59 1.97
N LYS A 140 -2.16 -6.82 1.02
CA LYS A 140 -2.93 -6.22 -0.08
C LYS A 140 -3.19 -7.28 -1.14
N THR A 141 -4.44 -7.77 -1.17
CA THR A 141 -4.87 -8.83 -2.10
C THR A 141 -5.25 -8.30 -3.48
N HIS A 142 -5.45 -6.98 -3.63
CA HIS A 142 -5.83 -6.34 -4.89
C HIS A 142 -4.67 -5.55 -5.47
N ARG A 143 -4.33 -5.79 -6.74
CA ARG A 143 -3.25 -5.10 -7.46
C ARG A 143 -3.69 -4.77 -8.88
N ILE A 144 -3.34 -3.58 -9.37
CA ILE A 144 -3.42 -3.21 -10.77
C ILE A 144 -1.99 -3.24 -11.32
N MET A 145 -1.82 -3.85 -12.47
CA MET A 145 -0.52 -4.03 -13.11
C MET A 145 -0.57 -3.50 -14.53
N GLY A 146 0.54 -2.98 -15.00
CA GLY A 146 0.76 -2.59 -16.37
C GLY A 146 2.11 -3.09 -16.85
N GLY A 147 2.21 -3.43 -18.12
CA GLY A 147 3.44 -3.94 -18.69
C GLY A 147 3.35 -4.15 -20.19
N VAL A 148 4.30 -4.89 -20.72
CA VAL A 148 4.35 -5.31 -22.11
C VAL A 148 4.49 -6.82 -22.19
N THR A 149 3.84 -7.41 -23.20
CA THR A 149 3.98 -8.82 -23.56
C THR A 149 4.65 -8.90 -24.92
N VAL A 150 5.78 -9.61 -24.99
CA VAL A 150 6.50 -9.86 -26.24
C VAL A 150 6.28 -11.31 -26.65
N LEU A 151 5.79 -11.51 -27.88
CA LEU A 151 5.62 -12.85 -28.44
C LEU A 151 6.87 -13.27 -29.22
N GLU A 152 7.02 -14.57 -29.40
CA GLU A 152 8.09 -15.17 -30.22
C GLU A 152 8.18 -14.58 -31.64
N THR A 153 7.04 -14.16 -32.19
CA THR A 153 6.95 -13.47 -33.49
C THR A 153 7.53 -12.06 -33.50
N GLY A 154 8.08 -11.57 -32.37
CA GLY A 154 8.58 -10.20 -32.19
C GLY A 154 7.48 -9.15 -32.02
N LYS A 155 6.21 -9.54 -31.99
CA LYS A 155 5.11 -8.61 -31.71
C LYS A 155 5.08 -8.24 -30.23
N VAL A 156 4.88 -6.95 -29.97
CA VAL A 156 4.80 -6.35 -28.64
C VAL A 156 3.38 -5.88 -28.38
N TYR A 157 2.80 -6.28 -27.26
CA TYR A 157 1.48 -5.88 -26.83
C TYR A 157 1.56 -5.13 -25.50
N GLU A 158 0.79 -4.06 -25.37
CA GLU A 158 0.53 -3.40 -24.10
C GLU A 158 -0.36 -4.30 -23.25
N THR A 159 -0.01 -4.44 -21.97
CA THR A 159 -0.71 -5.36 -21.08
C THR A 159 -1.18 -4.61 -19.84
N VAL A 160 -2.47 -4.74 -19.53
CA VAL A 160 -3.06 -4.26 -18.28
C VAL A 160 -3.61 -5.44 -17.52
N GLY A 161 -3.37 -5.49 -16.21
CA GLY A 161 -3.80 -6.58 -15.37
C GLY A 161 -4.45 -6.16 -14.07
N TYR A 162 -5.27 -7.05 -13.55
CA TYR A 162 -5.85 -6.92 -12.23
C TYR A 162 -5.71 -8.24 -11.47
N GLN A 163 -5.22 -8.16 -10.23
CA GLN A 163 -5.04 -9.31 -9.34
C GLN A 163 -5.97 -9.21 -8.14
N VAL A 164 -6.58 -10.32 -7.79
CA VAL A 164 -7.37 -10.52 -6.57
C VAL A 164 -6.87 -11.79 -5.87
N GLY A 165 -6.22 -11.62 -4.73
CA GLY A 165 -5.62 -12.76 -4.03
C GLY A 165 -4.59 -13.48 -4.91
N ASP A 166 -4.83 -14.74 -5.21
CA ASP A 166 -3.95 -15.60 -6.01
C ASP A 166 -4.32 -15.65 -7.49
N PHE A 167 -5.46 -15.05 -7.86
CA PHE A 167 -5.93 -14.98 -9.23
C PHE A 167 -5.57 -13.67 -9.89
N GLN A 168 -5.09 -13.74 -11.13
CA GLN A 168 -4.67 -12.57 -11.93
C GLN A 168 -5.27 -12.67 -13.33
N GLY A 169 -5.96 -11.62 -13.78
CA GLY A 169 -6.42 -11.44 -15.14
C GLY A 169 -5.58 -10.39 -15.87
N LEU A 170 -5.20 -10.66 -17.11
CA LEU A 170 -4.45 -9.75 -17.97
C LEU A 170 -5.22 -9.52 -19.27
N ALA A 171 -5.21 -8.30 -19.79
CA ALA A 171 -5.69 -7.93 -21.11
C ALA A 171 -4.56 -7.37 -21.95
N HIS A 172 -4.45 -7.83 -23.20
CA HIS A 172 -3.39 -7.46 -24.13
C HIS A 172 -3.95 -6.61 -25.27
N PHE A 173 -3.25 -5.53 -25.59
CA PHE A 173 -3.67 -4.55 -26.58
C PHE A 173 -2.55 -4.25 -27.59
N ASP A 174 -2.96 -3.88 -28.79
CA ASP A 174 -2.10 -3.33 -29.83
C ASP A 174 -2.67 -1.94 -30.17
N GLY A 175 -2.16 -0.93 -29.48
CA GLY A 175 -2.77 0.39 -29.43
C GLY A 175 -4.18 0.33 -28.84
N LYS A 176 -5.20 0.61 -29.66
CA LYS A 176 -6.61 0.58 -29.23
C LYS A 176 -7.31 -0.77 -29.43
N HIS A 177 -6.63 -1.75 -30.02
CA HIS A 177 -7.24 -3.01 -30.39
C HIS A 177 -6.94 -4.08 -29.35
N PHE A 178 -7.99 -4.63 -28.74
CA PHE A 178 -7.88 -5.81 -27.88
C PHE A 178 -7.39 -7.01 -28.70
N LYS A 179 -6.35 -7.70 -28.22
CA LYS A 179 -5.71 -8.84 -28.89
C LYS A 179 -5.88 -10.15 -28.16
N GLY A 180 -6.17 -10.09 -26.88
CA GLY A 180 -6.39 -11.30 -26.09
C GLY A 180 -6.34 -11.04 -24.60
N ALA A 181 -6.60 -12.09 -23.83
CA ALA A 181 -6.52 -12.06 -22.38
C ALA A 181 -5.81 -13.31 -21.86
N SER A 182 -5.20 -13.19 -20.68
CA SER A 182 -4.58 -14.28 -19.94
C SER A 182 -5.13 -14.34 -18.54
N ALA A 183 -5.26 -15.55 -17.98
CA ALA A 183 -5.57 -15.77 -16.59
C ALA A 183 -4.42 -16.57 -15.96
N LEU A 184 -3.98 -16.12 -14.80
CA LEU A 184 -2.89 -16.74 -14.06
C LEU A 184 -3.35 -17.02 -12.62
N TYR A 185 -2.84 -18.09 -12.04
CA TYR A 185 -3.07 -18.45 -10.66
C TYR A 185 -1.76 -18.74 -9.95
N THR A 186 -1.59 -18.21 -8.75
CA THR A 186 -0.39 -18.42 -7.93
C THR A 186 -0.56 -19.69 -7.11
N PHE A 187 0.20 -20.74 -7.43
CA PHE A 187 0.13 -22.04 -6.74
C PHE A 187 1.00 -22.10 -5.47
N ALA A 188 2.03 -21.27 -5.36
CA ALA A 188 2.92 -21.25 -4.22
C ALA A 188 3.37 -19.84 -3.86
N LYS A 189 3.58 -19.62 -2.56
CA LYS A 189 4.19 -18.40 -1.99
C LYS A 189 5.19 -18.87 -0.94
N TRP A 190 6.38 -18.32 -0.94
CA TRP A 190 7.45 -18.58 0.03
C TRP A 190 8.02 -17.28 0.55
#